data_2d8308183b3c9ba4bc95e6710986c68e
#
_entry.id   2d8308183b3c9ba4bc95e6710986c68e
#
_cell.length_a   1.000
_cell.length_b   1.000
_cell.length_c   1.000
_cell.angle_alpha   90.00
_cell.angle_beta   90.00
_cell.angle_gamma   90.00
#
_symmetry.space_group_name_H-M   'P 1'
#
loop_
_entity.id
_entity.type
_entity.pdbx_description
1 polymer ?
#
loop_
_entity_poly.entity_id
_entity_poly.type
_entity_poly.pdbx_seq_one_letter_code
_entity_poly.pdbx_strand_id
1 'polypeptide(L)'
;MFTAFKLTNNGKALHIGAVNGNSIKFTKVAFGDGVEKTNYLEATELSNVVTSVPFTSYDNTKQNILNLKWELDTSKIPKSFDWCEYGLYAEDKDGNEVLYAYAYDNAPARLEKMEQGVIALYVGYVTVTITDTDNITVAVGDYDTVTVNQFKEHTENYENPHNVTAQQIGLGKVENVSSSDAVPKFTEANRFENVSSGDKTSTLWGKVKKAISTLSNHLLDKNNPHNVIWRHIFSSSNEALPVEYGGTGVSS
;
A
#
# COMPACT_ATOMS: atom_id res chain seq x y z
N MET A 1 -13.51 9.99 41.94
CA MET A 1 -14.05 9.63 40.58
C MET A 1 -14.54 10.91 39.95
N PHE A 2 -14.07 11.20 38.71
CA PHE A 2 -14.46 12.43 38.03
C PHE A 2 -15.97 12.65 37.98
N THR A 3 -16.37 13.89 38.19
CA THR A 3 -17.73 14.30 37.86
C THR A 3 -17.95 14.19 36.36
N ALA A 4 -19.23 14.16 35.93
CA ALA A 4 -19.52 14.21 34.52
C ALA A 4 -18.91 15.48 33.88
N PHE A 5 -18.42 15.36 32.64
CA PHE A 5 -17.98 16.53 31.89
C PHE A 5 -19.10 17.58 31.80
N LYS A 6 -18.73 18.81 32.08
CA LYS A 6 -19.60 19.98 31.98
C LYS A 6 -19.12 20.86 30.83
N LEU A 7 -20.01 21.21 29.92
CA LEU A 7 -19.67 22.09 28.79
C LEU A 7 -19.32 23.48 29.30
N THR A 8 -18.25 24.04 28.81
CA THR A 8 -17.88 25.45 28.98
C THR A 8 -18.78 26.34 28.08
N ASN A 9 -18.70 27.65 28.19
CA ASN A 9 -19.36 28.55 27.26
C ASN A 9 -18.85 28.38 25.81
N ASN A 10 -17.52 28.15 25.65
CA ASN A 10 -16.95 27.84 24.35
C ASN A 10 -17.50 26.53 23.80
N GLY A 11 -17.56 25.48 24.63
CA GLY A 11 -18.14 24.19 24.23
C GLY A 11 -19.61 24.29 23.85
N LYS A 12 -20.41 25.09 24.58
CA LYS A 12 -21.82 25.37 24.22
C LYS A 12 -21.91 26.10 22.89
N ALA A 13 -21.06 27.10 22.65
CA ALA A 13 -21.01 27.84 21.40
C ALA A 13 -20.72 26.94 20.22
N LEU A 14 -19.70 26.05 20.37
CA LEU A 14 -19.38 25.04 19.36
C LEU A 14 -20.55 24.08 19.09
N HIS A 15 -21.18 23.59 20.14
CA HIS A 15 -22.33 22.69 20.03
C HIS A 15 -23.53 23.35 19.30
N ILE A 16 -23.82 24.61 19.61
CA ILE A 16 -24.85 25.39 18.90
C ILE A 16 -24.43 25.61 17.44
N GLY A 17 -23.18 25.93 17.21
CA GLY A 17 -22.62 26.09 15.87
C GLY A 17 -22.76 24.80 15.01
N ALA A 18 -22.57 23.65 15.63
CA ALA A 18 -22.71 22.35 14.95
C ALA A 18 -24.17 22.08 14.54
N VAL A 19 -25.15 22.41 15.39
CA VAL A 19 -26.57 22.32 15.03
C VAL A 19 -26.91 23.22 13.81
N ASN A 20 -26.14 24.28 13.62
CA ASN A 20 -26.27 25.21 12.46
C ASN A 20 -25.40 24.80 11.26
N GLY A 21 -24.85 23.60 11.25
CA GLY A 21 -24.06 23.06 10.13
C GLY A 21 -22.55 23.31 10.16
N ASN A 22 -22.02 23.89 11.25
CA ASN A 22 -20.56 24.00 11.44
C ASN A 22 -19.98 22.66 11.93
N SER A 23 -18.74 22.37 11.57
CA SER A 23 -18.03 21.21 12.10
C SER A 23 -17.46 21.46 13.48
N ILE A 24 -17.45 20.42 14.35
CA ILE A 24 -16.65 20.39 15.57
C ILE A 24 -15.48 19.43 15.31
N LYS A 25 -14.26 19.88 15.60
CA LYS A 25 -13.09 19.02 15.52
C LYS A 25 -12.48 18.84 16.91
N PHE A 26 -12.68 17.66 17.50
CA PHE A 26 -12.04 17.30 18.77
C PHE A 26 -10.57 17.04 18.57
N THR A 27 -9.71 17.61 19.45
CA THR A 27 -8.26 17.60 19.26
C THR A 27 -7.51 16.76 20.30
N LYS A 28 -7.80 16.94 21.58
CA LYS A 28 -7.08 16.28 22.66
C LYS A 28 -7.87 16.24 23.96
N VAL A 29 -7.36 15.47 24.88
CA VAL A 29 -7.67 15.61 26.30
C VAL A 29 -6.45 16.15 27.05
N ALA A 30 -6.69 16.95 28.08
CA ALA A 30 -5.66 17.45 28.97
C ALA A 30 -5.92 17.00 30.41
N PHE A 31 -4.81 16.79 31.13
CA PHE A 31 -4.77 16.32 32.52
C PHE A 31 -4.10 17.37 33.37
N GLY A 32 -4.72 17.71 34.48
CA GLY A 32 -4.22 18.74 35.38
C GLY A 32 -4.23 18.32 36.84
N ASP A 33 -3.37 19.00 37.64
CA ASP A 33 -3.28 18.89 39.09
C ASP A 33 -3.66 20.21 39.78
N GLY A 34 -4.44 21.05 39.07
CA GLY A 34 -4.87 22.35 39.60
C GLY A 34 -6.07 22.27 40.53
N VAL A 35 -6.52 23.44 40.98
CA VAL A 35 -7.72 23.57 41.81
C VAL A 35 -8.99 23.61 40.96
N GLU A 36 -10.12 23.19 41.57
CA GLU A 36 -11.41 23.25 40.89
C GLU A 36 -11.74 24.68 40.42
N LYS A 37 -12.18 24.80 39.19
CA LYS A 37 -12.71 26.06 38.64
C LYS A 37 -14.00 26.47 39.35
N THR A 38 -13.96 27.60 40.00
CA THR A 38 -15.15 28.19 40.68
C THR A 38 -16.28 28.43 39.67
N ASN A 39 -15.93 28.89 38.48
CA ASN A 39 -16.85 29.05 37.35
C ASN A 39 -16.36 28.31 36.14
N TYR A 40 -16.69 27.02 36.02
CA TYR A 40 -16.28 26.19 34.87
C TYR A 40 -16.89 26.68 33.55
N LEU A 41 -18.00 27.42 33.57
CA LEU A 41 -18.62 27.94 32.35
C LEU A 41 -17.70 28.93 31.63
N GLU A 42 -16.97 29.75 32.36
CA GLU A 42 -16.03 30.73 31.82
C GLU A 42 -14.61 30.19 31.68
N ALA A 43 -14.36 28.90 32.00
CA ALA A 43 -13.06 28.32 31.90
C ALA A 43 -12.64 28.21 30.42
N THR A 44 -11.47 28.75 30.09
CA THR A 44 -10.82 28.66 28.78
C THR A 44 -9.71 27.61 28.76
N GLU A 45 -9.21 27.23 29.94
CA GLU A 45 -8.16 26.24 30.14
C GLU A 45 -8.29 25.61 31.55
N LEU A 46 -7.57 24.52 31.82
CA LEU A 46 -7.43 23.96 33.17
C LEU A 46 -6.71 24.94 34.07
N SER A 47 -6.85 24.81 35.40
CA SER A 47 -6.13 25.63 36.37
C SER A 47 -4.62 25.37 36.31
N ASN A 48 -4.22 24.13 36.13
CA ASN A 48 -2.83 23.76 35.94
C ASN A 48 -2.72 22.51 35.04
N VAL A 49 -2.39 22.69 33.77
CA VAL A 49 -2.15 21.59 32.84
C VAL A 49 -0.81 20.93 33.15
N VAL A 50 -0.81 19.63 33.41
CA VAL A 50 0.42 18.82 33.56
C VAL A 50 0.81 18.18 32.25
N THR A 51 -0.17 17.58 31.52
CA THR A 51 0.07 16.94 30.25
C THR A 51 -1.21 16.90 29.41
N SER A 52 -1.06 16.65 28.14
CA SER A 52 -2.20 16.41 27.25
C SER A 52 -1.84 15.34 26.23
N VAL A 53 -2.84 14.62 25.74
CA VAL A 53 -2.70 13.61 24.69
C VAL A 53 -3.79 13.78 23.66
N PRO A 54 -3.48 13.60 22.38
CA PRO A 54 -4.49 13.55 21.33
C PRO A 54 -5.28 12.24 21.41
N PHE A 55 -6.31 12.12 20.58
CA PHE A 55 -7.07 10.88 20.47
C PHE A 55 -6.34 9.86 19.63
N THR A 56 -6.41 8.58 20.02
CA THR A 56 -5.83 7.46 19.27
C THR A 56 -6.82 6.86 18.29
N SER A 57 -8.10 6.93 18.59
CA SER A 57 -9.19 6.50 17.73
C SER A 57 -10.51 7.08 18.20
N TYR A 58 -11.53 6.94 17.36
CA TYR A 58 -12.90 7.28 17.74
C TYR A 58 -13.87 6.24 17.16
N ASP A 59 -15.04 6.15 17.80
CA ASP A 59 -16.17 5.31 17.36
C ASP A 59 -17.44 6.13 17.34
N ASN A 60 -18.06 6.25 16.18
CA ASN A 60 -19.31 6.93 15.91
C ASN A 60 -20.37 5.98 15.33
N THR A 61 -20.21 4.66 15.53
CA THR A 61 -21.14 3.66 14.98
C THR A 61 -22.53 3.71 15.61
N LYS A 62 -22.64 4.26 16.83
CA LYS A 62 -23.91 4.46 17.50
C LYS A 62 -24.45 5.87 17.19
N GLN A 63 -25.68 5.91 16.74
CA GLN A 63 -26.36 7.20 16.49
C GLN A 63 -26.26 8.11 17.73
N ASN A 64 -25.87 9.35 17.51
CA ASN A 64 -25.76 10.41 18.53
C ASN A 64 -24.71 10.18 19.63
N ILE A 65 -23.83 9.18 19.48
CA ILE A 65 -22.76 8.90 20.44
C ILE A 65 -21.42 8.87 19.72
N LEU A 66 -20.50 9.69 20.20
CA LEU A 66 -19.11 9.69 19.78
C LEU A 66 -18.25 9.25 20.97
N ASN A 67 -17.53 8.15 20.83
CA ASN A 67 -16.54 7.69 21.80
C ASN A 67 -15.14 8.04 21.32
N LEU A 68 -14.45 8.87 22.06
CA LEU A 68 -13.09 9.33 21.78
C LEU A 68 -12.12 8.54 22.66
N LYS A 69 -11.26 7.72 22.08
CA LYS A 69 -10.24 6.96 22.81
C LYS A 69 -8.95 7.77 22.89
N TRP A 70 -8.35 7.78 24.06
CA TRP A 70 -7.03 8.33 24.29
C TRP A 70 -6.15 7.35 25.06
N GLU A 71 -4.85 7.53 24.96
CA GLU A 71 -3.85 6.71 25.64
C GLU A 71 -2.78 7.64 26.25
N LEU A 72 -2.49 7.45 27.53
CA LEU A 72 -1.47 8.19 28.24
C LEU A 72 -0.35 7.25 28.69
N ASP A 73 0.80 7.40 28.09
CA ASP A 73 2.04 6.72 28.50
C ASP A 73 2.68 7.49 29.67
N THR A 74 2.69 6.90 30.85
CA THR A 74 3.21 7.56 32.05
C THR A 74 4.73 7.72 32.06
N SER A 75 5.47 7.06 31.18
CA SER A 75 6.90 7.34 31.01
C SER A 75 7.15 8.71 30.35
N LYS A 76 6.15 9.22 29.61
CA LYS A 76 6.22 10.50 28.87
C LYS A 76 5.69 11.71 29.66
N ILE A 77 5.05 11.50 30.82
CA ILE A 77 4.60 12.62 31.66
C ILE A 77 5.77 13.35 32.32
N PRO A 78 5.67 14.69 32.57
CA PRO A 78 6.78 15.45 33.10
C PRO A 78 7.10 15.08 34.55
N LYS A 79 6.07 14.78 35.36
CA LYS A 79 6.16 14.47 36.80
C LYS A 79 5.00 13.56 37.21
N SER A 80 5.15 12.87 38.37
CA SER A 80 4.00 12.27 39.06
C SER A 80 3.06 13.37 39.57
N PHE A 81 1.74 13.17 39.44
CA PHE A 81 0.78 14.19 39.86
C PHE A 81 -0.56 13.56 40.28
N ASP A 82 -1.33 14.32 41.05
CA ASP A 82 -2.69 13.94 41.40
C ASP A 82 -3.65 14.46 40.33
N TRP A 83 -4.25 13.55 39.58
CA TRP A 83 -5.09 13.90 38.46
C TRP A 83 -6.46 14.43 38.91
N CYS A 84 -6.52 15.75 39.15
CA CYS A 84 -7.71 16.45 39.63
C CYS A 84 -8.56 17.03 38.50
N GLU A 85 -7.91 17.56 37.46
CA GLU A 85 -8.58 18.26 36.37
C GLU A 85 -8.53 17.45 35.09
N TYR A 86 -9.62 17.47 34.34
CA TYR A 86 -9.74 16.79 33.08
C TYR A 86 -10.47 17.69 32.06
N GLY A 87 -9.80 18.02 30.98
CA GLY A 87 -10.28 18.90 29.92
C GLY A 87 -10.43 18.18 28.59
N LEU A 88 -11.55 18.39 27.92
CA LEU A 88 -11.78 18.01 26.54
C LEU A 88 -11.65 19.24 25.65
N TYR A 89 -10.81 19.19 24.62
CA TYR A 89 -10.52 20.31 23.74
C TYR A 89 -11.03 20.05 22.33
N ALA A 90 -11.44 21.12 21.65
CA ALA A 90 -11.87 21.11 20.27
C ALA A 90 -11.44 22.41 19.58
N GLU A 91 -11.36 22.39 18.25
CA GLU A 91 -11.15 23.59 17.43
C GLU A 91 -12.47 24.26 17.10
N ASP A 92 -12.45 25.59 17.14
CA ASP A 92 -13.53 26.44 16.66
C ASP A 92 -13.49 26.58 15.11
N LYS A 93 -14.44 27.30 14.54
CA LYS A 93 -14.52 27.57 13.09
C LYS A 93 -13.32 28.33 12.52
N ASP A 94 -12.56 29.01 13.37
CA ASP A 94 -11.39 29.81 13.00
C ASP A 94 -10.10 29.00 13.21
N GLY A 95 -10.20 27.76 13.68
CA GLY A 95 -9.08 26.85 13.94
C GLY A 95 -8.41 27.07 15.30
N ASN A 96 -9.02 27.86 16.20
CA ASN A 96 -8.48 28.05 17.54
C ASN A 96 -8.92 26.91 18.44
N GLU A 97 -7.97 26.33 19.18
CA GLU A 97 -8.26 25.30 20.16
C GLU A 97 -8.88 25.92 21.42
N VAL A 98 -10.03 25.40 21.84
CA VAL A 98 -10.77 25.87 23.00
C VAL A 98 -11.13 24.72 23.93
N LEU A 99 -11.23 25.01 25.22
CA LEU A 99 -11.74 24.05 26.20
C LEU A 99 -13.24 23.84 25.96
N TYR A 100 -13.58 22.67 25.42
CA TYR A 100 -14.97 22.28 25.13
C TYR A 100 -15.73 21.88 26.40
N ALA A 101 -15.11 21.00 27.21
CA ALA A 101 -15.71 20.51 28.43
C ALA A 101 -14.68 20.30 29.53
N TYR A 102 -15.12 20.45 30.76
CA TYR A 102 -14.32 20.38 31.97
C TYR A 102 -14.91 19.39 32.97
N ALA A 103 -14.05 18.62 33.64
CA ALA A 103 -14.43 17.79 34.77
C ALA A 103 -13.37 17.93 35.88
N TYR A 104 -13.81 17.75 37.12
CA TYR A 104 -12.97 17.81 38.29
C TYR A 104 -13.21 16.62 39.21
N ASP A 105 -12.14 16.15 39.86
CA ASP A 105 -12.20 15.11 40.88
C ASP A 105 -11.58 15.62 42.17
N ASN A 106 -12.35 15.72 43.24
CA ASN A 106 -11.88 16.15 44.56
C ASN A 106 -11.21 15.02 45.39
N ALA A 107 -11.23 13.79 44.85
CA ALA A 107 -10.55 12.64 45.40
C ALA A 107 -9.71 11.96 44.32
N PRO A 108 -8.68 12.65 43.84
CA PRO A 108 -7.97 12.29 42.62
C PRO A 108 -7.19 10.97 42.74
N ALA A 109 -7.07 10.28 41.63
CA ALA A 109 -6.09 9.23 41.49
C ALA A 109 -4.71 9.85 41.25
N ARG A 110 -3.66 9.30 41.88
CA ARG A 110 -2.30 9.67 41.59
C ARG A 110 -1.81 8.95 40.36
N LEU A 111 -1.27 9.72 39.41
CA LEU A 111 -0.54 9.20 38.26
C LEU A 111 0.94 9.26 38.52
N GLU A 112 1.57 8.08 38.60
CA GLU A 112 3.02 8.00 38.83
C GLU A 112 3.78 8.07 37.50
N LYS A 113 4.81 8.92 37.46
CA LYS A 113 5.76 8.91 36.34
C LYS A 113 6.59 7.63 36.41
N MET A 114 6.57 6.87 35.36
CA MET A 114 7.41 5.67 35.23
C MET A 114 8.76 6.00 34.63
N GLU A 115 9.76 5.17 34.94
CA GLU A 115 11.09 5.29 34.35
C GLU A 115 11.02 4.92 32.85
N GLN A 116 11.95 5.47 32.08
CA GLN A 116 12.03 5.20 30.66
C GLN A 116 12.23 3.68 30.41
N GLY A 117 11.35 3.08 29.61
CA GLY A 117 11.36 1.64 29.31
C GLY A 117 10.38 0.80 30.14
N VAL A 118 9.77 1.38 31.19
CA VAL A 118 8.62 0.78 31.89
C VAL A 118 7.36 1.42 31.33
N ILE A 119 6.59 0.68 30.55
CA ILE A 119 5.33 1.18 29.96
C ILE A 119 4.21 0.94 30.96
N ALA A 120 3.66 2.01 31.54
CA ALA A 120 2.35 1.99 32.15
C ALA A 120 1.42 2.88 31.31
N LEU A 121 0.55 2.21 30.55
CA LEU A 121 -0.38 2.83 29.63
C LEU A 121 -1.75 2.96 30.30
N TYR A 122 -2.19 4.20 30.50
CA TYR A 122 -3.58 4.46 30.84
C TYR A 122 -4.38 4.65 29.58
N VAL A 123 -5.47 3.90 29.44
CA VAL A 123 -6.40 3.98 28.31
C VAL A 123 -7.74 4.48 28.83
N GLY A 124 -8.25 5.50 28.21
CA GLY A 124 -9.55 6.02 28.58
C GLY A 124 -10.40 6.42 27.37
N TYR A 125 -11.65 6.70 27.66
CA TYR A 125 -12.63 7.13 26.68
C TYR A 125 -13.35 8.36 27.17
N VAL A 126 -13.62 9.29 26.26
CA VAL A 126 -14.57 10.38 26.47
C VAL A 126 -15.76 10.11 25.56
N THR A 127 -16.93 10.01 26.16
CA THR A 127 -18.18 9.84 25.40
C THR A 127 -18.86 11.20 25.27
N VAL A 128 -19.07 11.63 24.04
CA VAL A 128 -19.81 12.84 23.73
C VAL A 128 -21.14 12.44 23.10
N THR A 129 -22.23 12.94 23.64
CA THR A 129 -23.56 12.76 23.05
C THR A 129 -23.87 13.97 22.18
N ILE A 130 -24.15 13.73 20.91
CA ILE A 130 -24.36 14.75 19.89
C ILE A 130 -25.67 14.46 19.21
N THR A 131 -26.60 15.40 19.30
CA THR A 131 -27.86 15.33 18.58
C THR A 131 -27.78 16.13 17.29
N ASP A 132 -28.07 15.49 16.18
CA ASP A 132 -28.19 16.09 14.83
C ASP A 132 -26.91 16.74 14.21
N THR A 133 -25.73 16.09 14.32
CA THR A 133 -24.57 16.63 13.61
C THR A 133 -23.88 15.56 12.78
N ASP A 134 -23.95 15.71 11.46
CA ASP A 134 -23.16 14.92 10.49
C ASP A 134 -21.71 15.44 10.33
N ASN A 135 -21.39 16.57 11.00
CA ASN A 135 -20.14 17.31 10.78
C ASN A 135 -19.20 17.28 11.98
N ILE A 136 -18.89 16.06 12.49
CA ILE A 136 -17.88 15.92 13.54
C ILE A 136 -16.63 15.29 12.97
N THR A 137 -15.51 15.93 13.24
CA THR A 137 -14.20 15.40 12.96
C THR A 137 -13.40 15.23 14.24
N VAL A 138 -12.46 14.31 14.23
CA VAL A 138 -11.57 14.05 15.36
C VAL A 138 -10.13 14.09 14.83
N ALA A 139 -9.30 14.93 15.44
CA ALA A 139 -7.88 14.87 15.18
C ALA A 139 -7.32 13.65 15.91
N VAL A 140 -6.97 12.62 15.15
CA VAL A 140 -6.24 11.47 15.67
C VAL A 140 -4.76 11.79 15.57
N GLY A 141 -4.05 11.70 16.70
CA GLY A 141 -2.62 11.98 16.73
C GLY A 141 -1.81 10.87 16.04
N ASP A 142 -0.65 11.25 15.52
CA ASP A 142 0.34 10.28 15.05
C ASP A 142 0.92 9.55 16.25
N TYR A 143 0.45 8.33 16.47
CA TYR A 143 1.04 7.41 17.43
C TYR A 143 1.90 6.39 16.68
N ASP A 144 2.97 5.92 17.34
CA ASP A 144 3.80 4.81 16.86
C ASP A 144 3.03 3.47 16.77
N THR A 145 1.74 3.47 17.09
CA THR A 145 0.86 2.31 17.04
C THR A 145 -0.10 2.43 15.86
N VAL A 146 -0.02 1.48 14.95
CA VAL A 146 -0.97 1.37 13.83
C VAL A 146 -2.36 1.04 14.37
N THR A 147 -3.36 1.84 14.04
CA THR A 147 -4.74 1.54 14.41
C THR A 147 -5.26 0.33 13.65
N VAL A 148 -6.30 -0.33 14.19
CA VAL A 148 -6.95 -1.46 13.50
C VAL A 148 -7.46 -1.07 12.11
N ASN A 149 -7.98 0.16 11.96
CA ASN A 149 -8.44 0.64 10.66
C ASN A 149 -7.29 0.86 9.67
N GLN A 150 -6.20 1.50 10.09
CA GLN A 150 -5.00 1.66 9.26
C GLN A 150 -4.40 0.31 8.85
N PHE A 151 -4.36 -0.65 9.80
CA PHE A 151 -3.91 -2.01 9.50
C PHE A 151 -4.84 -2.69 8.49
N LYS A 152 -6.15 -2.56 8.65
CA LYS A 152 -7.15 -3.12 7.74
C LYS A 152 -7.06 -2.48 6.35
N GLU A 153 -7.02 -1.15 6.26
CA GLU A 153 -6.82 -0.41 5.01
C GLU A 153 -5.54 -0.84 4.30
N HIS A 154 -4.45 -1.03 5.07
CA HIS A 154 -3.19 -1.50 4.52
C HIS A 154 -3.27 -2.94 4.01
N THR A 155 -3.90 -3.86 4.76
CA THR A 155 -4.03 -5.28 4.37
C THR A 155 -5.04 -5.51 3.24
N GLU A 156 -6.03 -4.64 3.10
CA GLU A 156 -7.04 -4.67 2.03
C GLU A 156 -6.62 -3.85 0.79
N ASN A 157 -5.49 -3.15 0.84
CA ASN A 157 -4.96 -2.40 -0.31
C ASN A 157 -4.16 -3.32 -1.23
N TYR A 158 -4.76 -3.71 -2.36
CA TYR A 158 -4.13 -4.53 -3.40
C TYR A 158 -3.40 -3.71 -4.47
N GLU A 159 -3.34 -2.38 -4.35
CA GLU A 159 -2.73 -1.46 -5.33
C GLU A 159 -1.25 -1.18 -5.06
N ASN A 160 -0.49 -2.20 -4.64
CA ASN A 160 0.94 -2.11 -4.37
C ASN A 160 1.32 -1.01 -3.34
N PRO A 161 0.83 -1.09 -2.09
CA PRO A 161 1.05 -0.05 -1.06
C PRO A 161 2.54 0.12 -0.67
N HIS A 162 3.38 -0.86 -0.97
CA HIS A 162 4.83 -0.81 -0.71
C HIS A 162 5.65 -0.29 -1.89
N ASN A 163 5.02 0.10 -3.00
CA ASN A 163 5.69 0.53 -4.23
C ASN A 163 6.76 -0.47 -4.73
N VAL A 164 6.51 -1.77 -4.54
CA VAL A 164 7.42 -2.83 -4.97
C VAL A 164 7.48 -2.86 -6.49
N THR A 165 8.67 -2.69 -7.05
CA THR A 165 8.89 -2.69 -8.49
C THR A 165 9.25 -4.09 -9.00
N ALA A 166 8.98 -4.35 -10.27
CA ALA A 166 9.40 -5.59 -10.94
C ALA A 166 10.91 -5.85 -10.80
N GLN A 167 11.72 -4.79 -10.77
CA GLN A 167 13.17 -4.90 -10.60
C GLN A 167 13.54 -5.39 -9.20
N GLN A 168 12.87 -4.92 -8.15
CA GLN A 168 13.12 -5.34 -6.77
C GLN A 168 12.81 -6.81 -6.51
N ILE A 169 11.80 -7.36 -7.21
CA ILE A 169 11.44 -8.77 -7.13
C ILE A 169 12.14 -9.64 -8.19
N GLY A 170 13.17 -9.11 -8.86
CA GLY A 170 13.97 -9.85 -9.85
C GLY A 170 13.32 -10.00 -11.23
N LEU A 171 12.17 -9.40 -11.46
CA LEU A 171 11.42 -9.46 -12.73
C LEU A 171 11.67 -8.27 -13.66
N GLY A 172 12.63 -7.40 -13.36
CA GLY A 172 12.90 -6.18 -14.14
C GLY A 172 13.35 -6.42 -15.59
N LYS A 173 13.73 -7.66 -15.95
CA LYS A 173 14.08 -8.07 -17.31
C LYS A 173 13.01 -8.92 -17.99
N VAL A 174 11.88 -9.14 -17.34
CA VAL A 174 10.75 -9.89 -17.89
C VAL A 174 9.84 -8.92 -18.62
N GLU A 175 9.69 -9.12 -19.91
CA GLU A 175 8.72 -8.36 -20.71
C GLU A 175 7.30 -8.80 -20.36
N ASN A 176 6.44 -7.85 -20.08
CA ASN A 176 5.01 -8.13 -19.80
C ASN A 176 4.22 -8.30 -21.11
N VAL A 177 4.58 -9.35 -21.84
CA VAL A 177 3.89 -9.72 -23.09
C VAL A 177 3.52 -11.19 -23.06
N SER A 178 2.44 -11.56 -23.77
CA SER A 178 2.12 -12.96 -23.98
C SER A 178 3.29 -13.65 -24.71
N SER A 179 3.57 -14.90 -24.39
CA SER A 179 4.61 -15.66 -25.09
C SER A 179 4.36 -15.80 -26.61
N SER A 180 3.08 -15.71 -27.02
CA SER A 180 2.68 -15.67 -28.44
C SER A 180 3.03 -14.35 -29.12
N ASP A 181 3.11 -13.25 -28.38
CA ASP A 181 3.32 -11.89 -28.88
C ASP A 181 4.75 -11.41 -28.67
N ALA A 182 5.58 -12.23 -28.03
CA ALA A 182 6.99 -11.94 -27.84
C ALA A 182 7.72 -11.86 -29.19
N VAL A 183 8.43 -10.77 -29.41
CA VAL A 183 9.20 -10.55 -30.65
C VAL A 183 10.64 -11.04 -30.46
N PRO A 184 11.00 -12.21 -31.02
CA PRO A 184 12.35 -12.73 -30.86
C PRO A 184 13.35 -11.91 -31.70
N LYS A 185 14.40 -11.40 -31.03
CA LYS A 185 15.55 -10.77 -31.71
C LYS A 185 16.66 -11.81 -31.88
N PHE A 186 17.07 -12.07 -33.14
CA PHE A 186 18.08 -13.05 -33.43
C PHE A 186 18.88 -12.68 -34.68
N THR A 187 20.07 -13.29 -34.84
CA THR A 187 20.90 -13.24 -36.04
C THR A 187 20.94 -14.63 -36.64
N GLU A 188 20.86 -14.75 -37.98
CA GLU A 188 21.00 -16.03 -38.67
C GLU A 188 22.34 -16.68 -38.33
N ALA A 189 22.35 -17.98 -38.05
CA ALA A 189 23.59 -18.71 -37.78
C ALA A 189 24.50 -18.73 -38.99
N ASN A 190 25.82 -18.69 -38.77
CA ASN A 190 26.83 -18.66 -39.84
C ASN A 190 26.84 -19.94 -40.67
N ARG A 191 26.50 -21.07 -40.05
CA ARG A 191 26.49 -22.39 -40.69
C ARG A 191 25.25 -23.18 -40.29
N PHE A 192 24.91 -24.19 -41.09
CA PHE A 192 23.85 -25.14 -40.75
C PHE A 192 24.30 -26.02 -39.57
N GLU A 193 23.57 -25.97 -38.47
CA GLU A 193 23.83 -26.72 -37.25
C GLU A 193 22.50 -27.21 -36.63
N ASN A 194 22.57 -28.34 -35.92
CA ASN A 194 21.45 -28.84 -35.18
C ASN A 194 21.16 -27.94 -33.97
N VAL A 195 19.87 -27.83 -33.59
CA VAL A 195 19.48 -27.24 -32.31
C VAL A 195 19.89 -28.17 -31.16
N SER A 196 20.31 -27.59 -30.03
CA SER A 196 20.76 -28.34 -28.87
C SER A 196 20.04 -27.92 -27.62
N SER A 197 19.87 -28.82 -26.65
CA SER A 197 19.39 -28.48 -25.33
C SER A 197 20.30 -27.45 -24.66
N GLY A 198 19.73 -26.38 -24.07
CA GLY A 198 20.50 -25.30 -23.48
C GLY A 198 20.85 -24.15 -24.42
N ASP A 199 20.51 -24.24 -25.71
CA ASP A 199 20.62 -23.09 -26.62
C ASP A 199 19.71 -21.94 -26.17
N LYS A 200 20.26 -20.72 -26.17
CA LYS A 200 19.43 -19.52 -25.94
C LYS A 200 18.40 -19.36 -27.06
N THR A 201 17.24 -18.81 -26.74
CA THR A 201 16.15 -18.58 -27.71
C THR A 201 16.63 -17.84 -28.97
N SER A 202 17.49 -16.81 -28.83
CA SER A 202 18.07 -16.10 -29.97
C SER A 202 18.96 -17.00 -30.86
N THR A 203 19.72 -17.94 -30.27
CA THR A 203 20.52 -18.92 -30.98
C THR A 203 19.64 -19.94 -31.70
N LEU A 204 18.57 -20.45 -31.05
CA LEU A 204 17.63 -21.37 -31.66
C LEU A 204 17.00 -20.76 -32.92
N TRP A 205 16.47 -19.56 -32.83
CA TRP A 205 15.87 -18.89 -33.98
C TRP A 205 16.89 -18.59 -35.08
N GLY A 206 18.14 -18.30 -34.73
CA GLY A 206 19.21 -18.13 -35.68
C GLY A 206 19.50 -19.42 -36.45
N LYS A 207 19.54 -20.58 -35.78
CA LYS A 207 19.72 -21.92 -36.38
C LYS A 207 18.51 -22.30 -37.25
N VAL A 208 17.29 -22.05 -36.77
CA VAL A 208 16.04 -22.28 -37.53
C VAL A 208 16.04 -21.44 -38.82
N LYS A 209 16.37 -20.14 -38.71
CA LYS A 209 16.46 -19.28 -39.92
C LYS A 209 17.50 -19.82 -40.92
N LYS A 210 18.65 -20.26 -40.46
CA LYS A 210 19.70 -20.87 -41.32
C LYS A 210 19.20 -22.14 -42.00
N ALA A 211 18.52 -23.01 -41.27
CA ALA A 211 17.94 -24.21 -41.82
C ALA A 211 16.93 -23.93 -42.94
N ILE A 212 16.00 -22.97 -42.70
CA ILE A 212 15.03 -22.53 -43.68
C ILE A 212 15.71 -21.93 -44.93
N SER A 213 16.70 -21.04 -44.73
CA SER A 213 17.44 -20.43 -45.84
C SER A 213 18.18 -21.48 -46.67
N THR A 214 18.83 -22.46 -46.01
CA THR A 214 19.54 -23.55 -46.67
C THR A 214 18.56 -24.44 -47.47
N LEU A 215 17.44 -24.81 -46.86
CA LEU A 215 16.41 -25.61 -47.54
C LEU A 215 15.83 -24.87 -48.75
N SER A 216 15.49 -23.57 -48.57
CA SER A 216 14.98 -22.76 -49.69
C SER A 216 15.92 -22.68 -50.84
N ASN A 217 17.22 -22.47 -50.58
CA ASN A 217 18.27 -22.44 -51.61
C ASN A 217 18.38 -23.81 -52.31
N HIS A 218 18.32 -24.91 -51.56
CA HIS A 218 18.34 -26.26 -52.13
C HIS A 218 17.16 -26.54 -53.01
N LEU A 219 15.93 -26.14 -52.61
CA LEU A 219 14.71 -26.35 -53.43
C LEU A 219 14.68 -25.48 -54.68
N LEU A 220 15.31 -24.32 -54.65
CA LEU A 220 15.37 -23.40 -55.79
C LEU A 220 16.59 -23.68 -56.71
N ASP A 221 17.55 -24.52 -56.29
CA ASP A 221 18.73 -24.86 -57.07
C ASP A 221 18.33 -25.81 -58.17
N LYS A 222 18.40 -25.32 -59.40
CA LYS A 222 18.15 -26.10 -60.62
C LYS A 222 19.41 -26.73 -61.21
N ASN A 223 20.56 -26.54 -60.53
CA ASN A 223 21.88 -26.99 -61.03
C ASN A 223 22.28 -28.33 -60.43
N ASN A 224 21.38 -29.31 -60.41
CA ASN A 224 21.64 -30.66 -59.92
C ASN A 224 22.20 -30.70 -58.46
N PRO A 225 21.44 -30.20 -57.45
CA PRO A 225 21.91 -30.07 -56.06
C PRO A 225 22.27 -31.42 -55.40
N HIS A 226 21.83 -32.54 -55.96
CA HIS A 226 22.12 -33.86 -55.47
C HIS A 226 23.32 -34.52 -56.21
N ASN A 227 23.95 -33.76 -57.10
CA ASN A 227 25.04 -34.27 -57.94
C ASN A 227 24.70 -35.62 -58.65
N VAL A 228 23.43 -35.74 -59.03
CA VAL A 228 22.95 -36.94 -59.73
C VAL A 228 23.29 -36.80 -61.19
N ILE A 229 24.12 -37.68 -61.69
CA ILE A 229 24.49 -37.73 -63.10
C ILE A 229 23.75 -38.86 -63.79
N TRP A 230 23.48 -38.71 -65.06
CA TRP A 230 22.75 -39.71 -65.89
C TRP A 230 23.25 -41.11 -65.69
N ARG A 231 24.58 -41.29 -65.56
CA ARG A 231 25.18 -42.60 -65.32
C ARG A 231 24.71 -43.27 -64.01
N HIS A 232 24.36 -42.48 -62.95
CA HIS A 232 23.84 -43.04 -61.72
C HIS A 232 22.38 -43.45 -61.80
N ILE A 233 21.59 -42.84 -62.72
CA ILE A 233 20.19 -43.18 -62.93
C ILE A 233 20.08 -44.45 -63.79
N PHE A 234 20.98 -44.60 -64.74
CA PHE A 234 20.93 -45.69 -65.74
C PHE A 234 22.02 -46.75 -65.56
N SER A 235 22.82 -46.69 -64.56
CA SER A 235 23.95 -47.64 -64.33
C SER A 235 23.52 -49.05 -63.99
N SER A 236 22.25 -49.27 -63.65
CA SER A 236 21.72 -50.59 -63.31
C SER A 236 20.96 -51.28 -64.44
N SER A 237 20.75 -50.61 -65.54
CA SER A 237 20.13 -51.16 -66.73
C SER A 237 21.07 -51.00 -67.94
N ASN A 238 21.43 -52.07 -68.60
CA ASN A 238 22.13 -52.03 -69.90
C ASN A 238 21.26 -51.39 -71.02
N GLU A 239 20.30 -50.55 -70.64
CA GLU A 239 19.42 -49.89 -71.59
C GLU A 239 20.08 -48.59 -72.10
N ALA A 240 20.03 -48.44 -73.40
CA ALA A 240 20.49 -47.18 -74.01
C ALA A 240 19.59 -46.02 -73.58
N LEU A 241 20.18 -44.84 -73.31
CA LEU A 241 19.39 -43.63 -73.08
C LEU A 241 18.45 -43.39 -74.26
N PRO A 242 17.15 -43.18 -74.01
CA PRO A 242 16.21 -42.84 -75.09
C PRO A 242 16.70 -41.60 -75.87
N VAL A 243 16.48 -41.62 -77.21
CA VAL A 243 16.95 -40.50 -78.06
C VAL A 243 16.31 -39.18 -77.66
N GLU A 244 15.13 -39.18 -77.05
CA GLU A 244 14.45 -38.00 -76.53
C GLU A 244 15.19 -37.29 -75.36
N TYR A 245 16.06 -38.00 -74.68
CA TYR A 245 16.96 -37.44 -73.60
C TYR A 245 18.39 -37.29 -74.09
N GLY A 246 18.65 -37.28 -75.38
CA GLY A 246 20.00 -37.09 -75.96
C GLY A 246 20.83 -38.35 -76.04
N GLY A 247 20.24 -39.51 -75.81
CA GLY A 247 20.88 -40.81 -76.07
C GLY A 247 20.98 -41.17 -77.60
N THR A 248 21.95 -41.97 -77.94
CA THR A 248 22.15 -42.41 -79.30
C THR A 248 21.17 -43.54 -79.75
N GLY A 249 20.38 -44.07 -78.77
CA GLY A 249 19.46 -45.20 -79.01
C GLY A 249 20.13 -46.56 -79.25
N VAL A 250 21.44 -46.65 -79.07
CA VAL A 250 22.19 -47.90 -79.26
C VAL A 250 22.82 -48.32 -77.95
N SER A 251 22.64 -49.59 -77.52
CA SER A 251 23.42 -50.24 -76.49
C SER A 251 24.72 -50.71 -77.07
N SER A 252 25.84 -50.48 -76.37
CA SER A 252 27.13 -51.00 -76.75
C SER A 252 27.29 -52.49 -76.51
#